data_be850b6356e2e4e8c3aff07b91c1e32d
#
_entry.id   be850b6356e2e4e8c3aff07b91c1e32d
#
_cell.length_a   1.000
_cell.length_b   1.000
_cell.length_c   1.000
_cell.angle_alpha   90.00
_cell.angle_beta   90.00
_cell.angle_gamma   90.00
#
_symmetry.space_group_name_H-M   'P 1'
#
loop_
_entity.id
_entity.type
_entity.pdbx_description
1 polymer ?
#
loop_
_entity_poly.entity_id
_entity_poly.type
_entity_poly.pdbx_seq_one_letter_code
_entity_poly.pdbx_strand_id
1 'polypeptide(L)'
;MGLVKIILTYVLYLYLLLLLGRLIFSWIQAFSRSWTPHGVVLVIAEAVFTATDPPLKFLSRFIPVLRLGSVALDLSFMVLFFAVLILIYLVPLL
;
A
#
# COMPACT_ATOMS: atom_id res chain seq x y z
N MET A 1 9.13 27.22 1.33
CA MET A 1 9.13 25.79 0.96
C MET A 1 9.16 24.83 2.13
N GLY A 2 9.60 25.25 3.32
CA GLY A 2 9.62 24.37 4.48
C GLY A 2 8.28 23.76 4.85
N LEU A 3 7.19 24.52 4.75
CA LEU A 3 5.86 24.01 5.06
C LEU A 3 5.43 22.93 4.07
N VAL A 4 5.73 23.12 2.79
CA VAL A 4 5.40 22.15 1.74
C VAL A 4 6.14 20.84 1.98
N LYS A 5 7.44 20.91 2.33
CA LYS A 5 8.24 19.72 2.63
C LYS A 5 7.68 18.96 3.83
N ILE A 6 7.30 19.68 4.88
CA ILE A 6 6.73 19.07 6.08
C ILE A 6 5.42 18.35 5.73
N ILE A 7 4.53 19.00 5.00
CA ILE A 7 3.26 18.41 4.61
C ILE A 7 3.48 17.18 3.74
N LEU A 8 4.36 17.27 2.75
CA LEU A 8 4.67 16.15 1.87
C LEU A 8 5.25 14.97 2.65
N THR A 9 6.15 15.25 3.59
CA THR A 9 6.76 14.20 4.40
C THR A 9 5.70 13.46 5.21
N TYR A 10 4.81 14.19 5.91
CA TYR A 10 3.76 13.55 6.69
C TYR A 10 2.78 12.77 5.83
N VAL A 11 2.39 13.33 4.69
CA VAL A 11 1.48 12.63 3.77
C VAL A 11 2.10 11.34 3.27
N LEU A 12 3.38 11.36 2.89
CA LEU A 12 4.07 10.17 2.41
C LEU A 12 4.22 9.11 3.50
N TYR A 13 4.56 9.51 4.73
CA TYR A 13 4.63 8.56 5.83
C TYR A 13 3.28 7.97 6.17
N LEU A 14 2.22 8.78 6.14
CA LEU A 14 0.87 8.28 6.35
C LEU A 14 0.49 7.27 5.27
N TYR A 15 0.83 7.56 4.03
CA TYR A 15 0.56 6.66 2.92
C TYR A 15 1.34 5.36 3.06
N LEU A 16 2.60 5.46 3.48
CA LEU A 16 3.43 4.28 3.75
C LEU A 16 2.79 3.41 4.83
N LEU A 17 2.28 4.03 5.88
CA LEU A 17 1.57 3.31 6.94
C LEU A 17 0.34 2.59 6.40
N LEU A 18 -0.42 3.23 5.51
CA LEU A 18 -1.58 2.61 4.86
C LEU A 18 -1.15 1.41 4.01
N LEU A 19 -0.04 1.52 3.30
CA LEU A 19 0.48 0.41 2.49
C LEU A 19 0.91 -0.76 3.37
N LEU A 20 1.54 -0.48 4.52
CA LEU A 20 1.90 -1.52 5.47
C LEU A 20 0.67 -2.22 6.03
N GLY A 21 -0.38 -1.45 6.35
CA GLY A 21 -1.65 -2.01 6.79
C GLY A 21 -2.27 -2.92 5.73
N ARG A 22 -2.24 -2.47 4.48
CA ARG A 22 -2.72 -3.29 3.36
C ARG A 22 -1.93 -4.60 3.24
N LEU A 23 -0.62 -4.53 3.39
CA LEU A 23 0.25 -5.71 3.32
C LEU A 23 -0.11 -6.71 4.42
N ILE A 24 -0.29 -6.22 5.65
CA ILE A 24 -0.67 -7.06 6.78
C ILE A 24 -2.02 -7.73 6.52
N PHE A 25 -3.02 -6.98 6.09
CA PHE A 25 -4.34 -7.55 5.77
C PHE A 25 -4.24 -8.59 4.65
N SER A 26 -3.45 -8.32 3.62
CA SER A 26 -3.25 -9.26 2.51
C SER A 26 -2.63 -10.56 3.00
N TRP A 27 -1.64 -10.47 3.89
CA TRP A 27 -1.00 -11.66 4.46
C TRP A 27 -1.97 -12.47 5.32
N ILE A 28 -2.78 -11.79 6.15
CA ILE A 28 -3.78 -12.49 6.97
C ILE A 28 -4.75 -13.24 6.06
N GLN A 29 -5.23 -12.62 5.00
CA GLN A 29 -6.14 -13.25 4.06
C GLN A 29 -5.49 -14.41 3.31
N ALA A 30 -4.20 -14.31 3.01
CA ALA A 30 -3.47 -15.36 2.32
C ALA A 30 -3.24 -16.59 3.20
N PHE A 31 -2.95 -16.38 4.48
CA PHE A 31 -2.66 -17.48 5.41
C PHE A 31 -3.91 -18.00 6.11
N SER A 32 -4.98 -17.22 6.17
CA SER A 32 -6.22 -17.62 6.83
C SER A 32 -7.39 -17.31 5.88
N ARG A 33 -7.70 -18.25 5.00
CA ARG A 33 -8.73 -18.07 3.98
C ARG A 33 -10.13 -17.90 4.56
N SER A 34 -10.36 -18.47 5.74
CA SER A 34 -11.65 -18.37 6.43
C SER A 34 -11.79 -17.08 7.24
N TRP A 35 -10.72 -16.28 7.35
CA TRP A 35 -10.76 -15.06 8.11
C TRP A 35 -11.57 -14.00 7.38
N THR A 36 -12.56 -13.47 8.04
CA THR A 36 -13.36 -12.36 7.55
C THR A 36 -13.34 -11.24 8.57
N PRO A 37 -12.97 -10.01 8.18
CA PRO A 37 -12.98 -8.89 9.11
C PRO A 37 -14.42 -8.51 9.48
N HIS A 38 -14.61 -8.11 10.73
CA HIS A 38 -15.91 -7.72 11.26
C HIS A 38 -15.80 -6.40 12.01
N GLY A 39 -16.91 -5.64 12.03
CA GLY A 39 -17.03 -4.42 12.81
C GLY A 39 -15.97 -3.38 12.46
N VAL A 40 -15.27 -2.90 13.49
CA VAL A 40 -14.26 -1.84 13.33
C VAL A 40 -13.13 -2.29 12.41
N VAL A 41 -12.72 -3.53 12.50
CA VAL A 41 -11.65 -4.07 11.65
C VAL A 41 -12.06 -4.03 10.17
N LEU A 42 -13.32 -4.34 9.88
CA LEU A 42 -13.83 -4.26 8.51
C LEU A 42 -13.78 -2.83 7.99
N VAL A 43 -14.19 -1.87 8.79
CA VAL A 43 -14.17 -0.44 8.39
C VAL A 43 -12.74 0.02 8.10
N ILE A 44 -11.80 -0.35 8.98
CA ILE A 44 -10.39 -0.01 8.81
C ILE A 44 -9.83 -0.65 7.54
N ALA A 45 -10.11 -1.93 7.32
CA ALA A 45 -9.63 -2.65 6.14
C ALA A 45 -10.18 -2.02 4.86
N GLU A 46 -11.46 -1.68 4.81
CA GLU A 46 -12.06 -1.04 3.65
C GLU A 46 -11.44 0.32 3.39
N ALA A 47 -11.20 1.11 4.43
CA ALA A 47 -10.57 2.41 4.30
C ALA A 47 -9.15 2.28 3.73
N VAL A 48 -8.36 1.33 4.25
CA VAL A 48 -7.00 1.10 3.79
C VAL A 48 -6.99 0.68 2.31
N PHE A 49 -7.83 -0.29 1.94
CA PHE A 49 -7.88 -0.77 0.57
C PHE A 49 -8.39 0.32 -0.38
N THR A 50 -9.42 1.07 0.01
CA THR A 50 -9.95 2.15 -0.82
C THR A 50 -8.91 3.25 -1.06
N ALA A 51 -8.12 3.59 -0.03
CA ALA A 51 -7.09 4.62 -0.15
C ALA A 51 -5.90 4.16 -1.01
N THR A 52 -5.60 2.86 -1.03
CA THR A 52 -4.44 2.33 -1.75
C THR A 52 -4.76 1.79 -3.13
N ASP A 53 -6.03 1.48 -3.41
CA ASP A 53 -6.44 0.87 -4.69
C ASP A 53 -6.17 1.73 -5.93
N PRO A 54 -6.46 3.04 -5.96
CA PRO A 54 -6.30 3.82 -7.19
C PRO A 54 -4.91 3.73 -7.81
N PRO A 55 -3.81 4.02 -7.08
CA PRO A 55 -2.48 3.89 -7.68
C PRO A 55 -2.11 2.44 -8.00
N LEU A 56 -2.57 1.48 -7.19
CA LEU A 56 -2.29 0.07 -7.45
C LEU A 56 -3.00 -0.41 -8.71
N LYS A 57 -4.24 -0.02 -8.93
CA LYS A 57 -4.96 -0.36 -10.15
C LYS A 57 -4.31 0.27 -11.37
N PHE A 58 -3.83 1.49 -11.25
CA PHE A 58 -3.12 2.16 -12.33
C PHE A 58 -1.84 1.39 -12.71
N LEU A 59 -1.05 1.01 -11.71
CA LEU A 59 0.18 0.26 -11.95
C LEU A 59 -0.10 -1.14 -12.48
N SER A 60 -1.17 -1.78 -12.03
CA SER A 60 -1.53 -3.14 -12.47
C SER A 60 -1.85 -3.23 -13.96
N ARG A 61 -2.16 -2.12 -14.61
CA ARG A 61 -2.37 -2.10 -16.06
C ARG A 61 -1.08 -2.35 -16.83
N PHE A 62 0.07 -2.02 -16.23
CA PHE A 62 1.37 -2.12 -16.87
C PHE A 62 2.20 -3.27 -16.32
N ILE A 63 1.93 -3.69 -15.09
CA ILE A 63 2.73 -4.69 -14.39
C ILE A 63 1.85 -5.90 -14.09
N PRO A 64 2.15 -7.07 -14.66
CA PRO A 64 1.34 -8.28 -14.40
C PRO A 64 1.61 -8.81 -12.98
N VAL A 65 0.61 -9.49 -12.43
CA VAL A 65 0.77 -10.20 -11.17
C VAL A 65 1.57 -11.47 -11.43
N LEU A 66 2.63 -11.67 -10.66
CA LEU A 66 3.44 -12.87 -10.75
C LEU A 66 2.86 -13.93 -9.81
N ARG A 67 2.46 -15.05 -10.38
CA ARG A 67 1.91 -16.17 -9.61
C ARG A 67 2.95 -17.27 -9.49
N LEU A 68 3.26 -17.62 -8.25
CA LEU A 68 4.20 -18.69 -7.93
C LEU A 68 3.43 -19.76 -7.15
N GLY A 69 2.97 -20.80 -7.85
CA GLY A 69 2.17 -21.84 -7.23
C GLY A 69 0.87 -21.29 -6.68
N SER A 70 0.64 -21.47 -5.37
CA SER A 70 -0.56 -20.96 -4.70
C SER A 70 -0.44 -19.52 -4.24
N VAL A 71 0.75 -18.91 -4.41
CA VAL A 71 1.01 -17.54 -3.95
C VAL A 71 1.05 -16.62 -5.17
N ALA A 72 0.29 -15.52 -5.10
CA ALA A 72 0.34 -14.47 -6.09
C ALA A 72 1.12 -13.29 -5.53
N LEU A 73 2.20 -12.91 -6.22
CA LEU A 73 2.99 -11.75 -5.85
C LEU A 73 2.51 -10.54 -6.64
N ASP A 74 2.08 -9.50 -5.94
CA ASP A 74 1.64 -8.27 -6.56
C ASP A 74 2.85 -7.35 -6.76
N LEU A 75 3.40 -7.40 -7.98
CA LEU A 75 4.55 -6.57 -8.32
C LEU A 75 4.19 -5.08 -8.32
N SER A 76 2.92 -4.76 -8.62
CA SER A 76 2.45 -3.37 -8.58
C SER A 76 2.55 -2.80 -7.16
N PHE A 77 2.20 -3.60 -6.16
CA PHE A 77 2.32 -3.20 -4.76
C PHE A 77 3.78 -2.93 -4.39
N MET A 78 4.68 -3.82 -4.81
CA MET A 78 6.11 -3.64 -4.54
C MET A 78 6.65 -2.37 -5.18
N VAL A 79 6.28 -2.11 -6.43
CA VAL A 79 6.71 -0.91 -7.13
C VAL A 79 6.19 0.34 -6.43
N LEU A 80 4.91 0.34 -6.04
CA LEU A 80 4.32 1.47 -5.33
C LEU A 80 5.01 1.70 -3.98
N PHE A 81 5.26 0.63 -3.23
CA PHE A 81 5.92 0.71 -1.94
C PHE A 81 7.31 1.34 -2.07
N PHE A 82 8.11 0.85 -3.01
CA PHE A 82 9.44 1.40 -3.26
C PHE A 82 9.39 2.83 -3.77
N ALA A 83 8.40 3.15 -4.62
CA ALA A 83 8.23 4.51 -5.11
C ALA A 83 7.97 5.49 -3.97
N VAL A 84 7.12 5.11 -3.02
CA VAL A 84 6.83 5.93 -1.84
C VAL A 84 8.08 6.11 -0.99
N LEU A 85 8.86 5.05 -0.78
CA LEU A 85 10.11 5.13 -0.04
C LEU A 85 11.11 6.07 -0.71
N ILE A 86 11.23 5.99 -2.02
CA ILE A 86 12.11 6.86 -2.80
C ILE A 86 11.66 8.32 -2.66
N LEU A 87 10.36 8.58 -2.75
CA LEU A 87 9.83 9.92 -2.58
C LEU A 87 10.10 10.49 -1.20
N ILE A 88 9.94 9.67 -0.16
CA ILE A 88 10.27 10.08 1.20
C ILE A 88 11.75 10.48 1.32
N TYR A 89 12.61 9.72 0.67
CA TYR A 89 14.04 9.99 0.67
C TYR A 89 14.39 11.27 -0.08
N LEU A 90 13.67 11.53 -1.18
CA LEU A 90 13.97 12.68 -2.05
C LEU A 90 13.41 14.00 -1.53
N VAL A 91 12.33 13.99 -0.75
CA VAL A 91 11.70 15.23 -0.27
C VAL A 91 12.66 16.14 0.46
N PRO A 92 13.52 15.67 1.39
CA PRO A 92 14.47 16.55 2.07
C PRO A 92 15.49 17.20 1.14
N LEU A 93 15.68 16.64 -0.05
CA LEU A 93 16.64 17.18 -1.02
C LEU A 93 16.05 18.34 -1.82
N LEU A 94 14.75 18.53 -1.76
CA LEU A 94 14.10 19.67 -2.41
C LEU A 94 14.35 20.94 -1.59
#